data_30e60e84413e18b6c14b0d07dbbd840c
#
_entry.id   30e60e84413e18b6c14b0d07dbbd840c
#
_cell.length_a   1.000
_cell.length_b   1.000
_cell.length_c   1.000
_cell.angle_alpha   90.00
_cell.angle_beta   90.00
_cell.angle_gamma   90.00
#
_symmetry.space_group_name_H-M   'P 1'
#
loop_
_entity.id
_entity.type
_entity.pdbx_description
1 polymer ?
#
loop_
_entity_poly.entity_id
_entity_poly.type
_entity_poly.pdbx_seq_one_letter_code
_entity_poly.pdbx_strand_id
1 'polypeptide(L)'
;SLTEPQSIEGLKNFEDGIQSKGKSVLTSDDNKYEVVTLTVTNGNTGSAKLYREGKTVTIYFFALNGKSSGGNDSTILTIPEGYRPPISFEQLVGSIDRSTLNSAQLSIGADGAIKWRRNSSYGSDYTFAITYTI
;
A
#
# COMPACT_ATOMS: atom_id res chain seq x y z
N SER A 1 -49.02 0.75 2.47
CA SER A 1 -48.30 0.67 1.78
C SER A 1 -48.66 0.71 1.55
N LEU A 2 -48.63 0.69 1.79
CA LEU A 2 -48.05 0.69 1.27
C LEU A 2 -48.06 0.78 0.96
N THR A 3 -48.12 0.78 1.91
CA THR A 3 -47.46 0.72 1.36
C THR A 3 -47.31 0.73 1.16
N GLU A 4 -47.05 0.57 1.53
CA GLU A 4 -46.22 0.56 1.19
C GLU A 4 -45.86 0.72 0.90
N PRO A 5 -46.09 0.66 1.51
CA PRO A 5 -45.32 0.65 1.08
C PRO A 5 -45.15 0.68 0.96
N GLN A 6 -44.64 0.74 1.33
CA GLN A 6 -43.79 0.71 0.99
C GLN A 6 -43.22 0.77 0.76
N SER A 7 -43.57 0.85 1.60
CA SER A 7 -42.63 0.79 1.11
C SER A 7 -42.41 0.78 0.97
N ILE A 8 -42.25 0.78 1.59
CA ILE A 8 -41.41 0.78 1.13
C ILE A 8 -41.15 0.85 0.97
N GLU A 9 -40.80 0.78 1.48
CA GLU A 9 -39.86 0.89 1.10
C GLU A 9 -39.34 0.93 0.89
N GLY A 10 -39.99 1.01 1.64
CA GLY A 10 -38.87 1.00 1.11
C GLY A 10 -38.61 1.03 1.19
N LEU A 11 -38.45 1.00 1.70
CA LEU A 11 -37.61 1.08 1.47
C LEU A 11 -37.38 1.15 1.33
N LYS A 12 -37.23 1.23 1.93
CA LYS A 12 -36.49 1.38 1.63
C LYS A 12 -36.12 1.43 1.56
N ASN A 13 -36.15 1.54 2.03
CA ASN A 13 -35.17 1.62 1.81
C ASN A 13 -34.96 1.63 1.91
N PHE A 14 -34.68 1.81 2.43
CA PHE A 14 -33.77 1.88 2.38
C PHE A 14 -33.57 2.03 2.17
N GLU A 15 -33.15 2.17 2.67
CA GLU A 15 -32.32 2.35 2.41
C GLU A 15 -32.08 2.52 2.40
N ASP A 16 -32.11 2.82 2.74
CA ASP A 16 -31.31 3.06 2.88
C ASP A 16 -31.04 3.02 3.16
N GLY A 17 -30.79 3.52 3.46
CA GLY A 17 -29.99 3.34 3.87
C GLY A 17 -29.95 3.40 4.62
N ILE A 18 -29.53 3.59 5.30
CA ILE A 18 -29.33 3.52 6.23
C ILE A 18 -29.22 4.01 7.14
N GLN A 19 -29.14 4.48 7.65
CA GLN A 19 -28.83 4.93 8.66
C GLN A 19 -28.65 5.02 9.54
N SER A 20 -28.46 5.41 9.60
CA SER A 20 -28.01 5.66 10.48
C SER A 20 -28.05 6.03 11.71
N LYS A 21 -28.03 5.95 12.46
CA LYS A 21 -27.94 6.07 13.70
C LYS A 21 -26.83 6.74 14.28
N GLY A 22 -26.43 7.84 13.96
CA GLY A 22 -25.28 8.52 14.47
C GLY A 22 -23.96 7.87 14.15
N LYS A 23 -23.97 6.73 13.54
CA LYS A 23 -22.74 6.10 13.11
C LYS A 23 -22.33 6.62 11.79
N SER A 24 -21.04 6.73 11.61
CA SER A 24 -20.49 7.02 10.31
C SER A 24 -20.87 5.95 9.33
N VAL A 25 -21.27 6.36 8.16
CA VAL A 25 -21.52 5.47 7.05
C VAL A 25 -20.32 5.50 6.14
N LEU A 26 -19.88 4.36 5.65
CA LEU A 26 -18.76 4.32 4.74
C LEU A 26 -19.09 5.06 3.45
N THR A 27 -18.20 5.95 3.04
CA THR A 27 -18.33 6.62 1.75
C THR A 27 -17.84 5.70 0.65
N SER A 28 -18.08 6.05 -0.59
CA SER A 28 -17.55 5.28 -1.70
C SER A 28 -16.03 5.27 -1.70
N ASP A 29 -15.38 6.33 -1.19
CA ASP A 29 -13.94 6.35 -1.07
C ASP A 29 -13.43 5.38 -0.02
N ASP A 30 -14.15 5.24 1.09
CA ASP A 30 -13.77 4.33 2.17
C ASP A 30 -13.94 2.87 1.76
N ASN A 31 -14.80 2.58 0.79
CA ASN A 31 -15.03 1.24 0.29
C ASN A 31 -14.31 0.95 -1.03
N LYS A 32 -13.50 1.87 -1.46
CA LYS A 32 -12.87 1.76 -2.76
C LYS A 32 -11.84 0.64 -2.75
N TYR A 33 -11.81 -0.11 -3.84
CA TYR A 33 -10.79 -1.12 -4.07
C TYR A 33 -10.05 -0.77 -5.35
N GLU A 34 -8.74 -0.63 -5.25
CA GLU A 34 -7.92 -0.22 -6.40
C GLU A 34 -6.65 -1.03 -6.46
N VAL A 35 -6.16 -1.25 -7.66
CA VAL A 35 -4.88 -1.91 -7.91
C VAL A 35 -4.06 -1.01 -8.81
N VAL A 36 -2.85 -0.68 -8.37
CA VAL A 36 -1.95 0.19 -9.12
C VAL A 36 -0.62 -0.52 -9.30
N THR A 37 -0.17 -0.61 -10.54
CA THR A 37 1.15 -1.17 -10.82
C THR A 37 2.19 -0.07 -10.62
N LEU A 38 3.19 -0.35 -9.80
CA LEU A 38 4.27 0.59 -9.55
C LEU A 38 5.53 0.14 -10.27
N THR A 39 6.36 1.09 -10.66
CA THR A 39 7.60 0.81 -11.37
C THR A 39 8.78 1.23 -10.51
N VAL A 40 9.70 0.29 -10.27
CA VAL A 40 10.94 0.60 -9.57
C VAL A 40 11.87 1.36 -10.52
N THR A 41 12.67 2.26 -9.94
CA THR A 41 13.51 3.19 -10.72
C THR A 41 14.94 3.18 -10.19
N ASN A 42 15.79 4.03 -10.77
CA ASN A 42 17.17 4.26 -10.33
C ASN A 42 18.01 2.98 -10.33
N GLY A 43 17.83 2.12 -11.33
CA GLY A 43 18.63 0.91 -11.44
C GLY A 43 18.16 -0.24 -10.59
N ASN A 44 17.09 -0.06 -9.81
CA ASN A 44 16.48 -1.17 -9.10
C ASN A 44 15.76 -2.09 -10.08
N THR A 45 15.69 -3.37 -9.75
CA THR A 45 14.94 -4.34 -10.52
C THR A 45 13.91 -5.01 -9.64
N GLY A 46 12.97 -5.72 -10.27
CA GLY A 46 11.87 -6.35 -9.59
C GLY A 46 10.55 -5.69 -9.96
N SER A 47 9.51 -6.03 -9.24
CA SER A 47 8.19 -5.46 -9.49
C SER A 47 7.53 -5.04 -8.20
N ALA A 48 6.61 -4.10 -8.31
CA ALA A 48 5.84 -3.61 -7.16
C ALA A 48 4.40 -3.40 -7.58
N LYS A 49 3.48 -3.74 -6.68
CA LYS A 49 2.06 -3.57 -6.96
C LYS A 49 1.37 -3.10 -5.70
N LEU A 50 0.57 -2.08 -5.85
CA LEU A 50 -0.16 -1.46 -4.76
C LEU A 50 -1.62 -1.87 -4.82
N TYR A 51 -2.13 -2.30 -3.68
CA TYR A 51 -3.54 -2.61 -3.51
C TYR A 51 -4.10 -1.68 -2.46
N ARG A 52 -5.22 -1.06 -2.77
CA ARG A 52 -5.94 -0.24 -1.80
C ARG A 52 -7.32 -0.81 -1.57
N GLU A 53 -7.66 -1.00 -0.31
CA GLU A 53 -9.00 -1.38 0.08
C GLU A 53 -9.46 -0.43 1.18
N GLY A 54 -10.40 0.45 0.87
CA GLY A 54 -10.80 1.49 1.80
C GLY A 54 -9.63 2.44 2.06
N LYS A 55 -9.20 2.52 3.30
CA LYS A 55 -8.06 3.33 3.70
C LYS A 55 -6.81 2.51 3.97
N THR A 56 -6.86 1.22 3.67
CA THR A 56 -5.71 0.34 3.86
C THR A 56 -4.99 0.16 2.54
N VAL A 57 -3.70 0.44 2.55
CA VAL A 57 -2.84 0.31 1.37
C VAL A 57 -1.80 -0.77 1.65
N THR A 58 -1.66 -1.70 0.73
CA THR A 58 -0.62 -2.73 0.80
C THR A 58 0.19 -2.68 -0.48
N ILE A 59 1.50 -2.64 -0.35
CA ILE A 59 2.39 -2.66 -1.50
C ILE A 59 3.18 -3.96 -1.45
N TYR A 60 3.03 -4.77 -2.50
CA TYR A 60 3.78 -6.02 -2.64
C TYR A 60 4.99 -5.75 -3.51
N PHE A 61 6.15 -6.18 -3.02
CA PHE A 61 7.39 -6.14 -3.80
C PHE A 61 7.80 -7.56 -4.12
N PHE A 62 8.14 -7.82 -5.36
CA PHE A 62 8.62 -9.13 -5.79
C PHE A 62 10.00 -9.00 -6.38
N ALA A 63 10.96 -9.73 -5.81
CA ALA A 63 12.34 -9.78 -6.27
C ALA A 63 12.97 -8.38 -6.41
N LEU A 64 12.67 -7.50 -5.46
CA LEU A 64 13.26 -6.16 -5.44
C LEU A 64 14.77 -6.30 -5.19
N ASN A 65 15.56 -5.76 -6.10
CA ASN A 65 17.01 -5.86 -6.05
C ASN A 65 17.61 -4.50 -6.35
N GLY A 66 18.49 -4.04 -5.49
CA GLY A 66 19.11 -2.74 -5.59
C GLY A 66 20.59 -2.78 -6.01
N LYS A 67 21.06 -3.89 -6.57
CA LYS A 67 22.47 -4.04 -6.91
C LYS A 67 22.98 -2.93 -7.81
N SER A 68 22.17 -2.48 -8.75
CA SER A 68 22.55 -1.44 -9.70
C SER A 68 21.97 -0.08 -9.35
N SER A 69 21.47 0.09 -8.12
CA SER A 69 20.74 1.31 -7.73
C SER A 69 21.64 2.41 -7.17
N GLY A 70 22.88 2.12 -6.86
CA GLY A 70 23.72 3.05 -6.12
C GLY A 70 23.54 2.95 -4.60
N GLY A 71 22.57 2.22 -4.13
CA GLY A 71 22.36 1.98 -2.69
C GLY A 71 22.09 3.25 -1.90
N ASN A 72 22.63 3.32 -0.73
CA ASN A 72 22.67 4.49 0.18
C ASN A 72 21.62 5.57 -0.05
N ASP A 73 20.42 5.35 0.49
CA ASP A 73 19.31 6.32 0.42
C ASP A 73 18.83 6.61 -1.01
N SER A 74 19.15 5.74 -1.98
CA SER A 74 18.63 5.92 -3.33
C SER A 74 17.14 5.57 -3.37
N THR A 75 16.39 6.33 -4.17
CA THR A 75 14.95 6.13 -4.29
C THR A 75 14.63 4.89 -5.13
N ILE A 76 13.81 4.01 -4.57
CA ILE A 76 13.36 2.80 -5.27
C ILE A 76 12.18 3.14 -6.18
N LEU A 77 11.18 3.81 -5.61
CA LEU A 77 10.01 4.27 -6.35
C LEU A 77 9.32 5.37 -5.56
N THR A 78 8.38 6.03 -6.20
CA THR A 78 7.57 7.05 -5.54
C THR A 78 6.11 6.61 -5.59
N ILE A 79 5.48 6.55 -4.41
CA ILE A 79 4.07 6.19 -4.29
C ILE A 79 3.23 7.34 -4.85
N PRO A 80 2.23 7.07 -5.69
CA PRO A 80 1.39 8.14 -6.25
C PRO A 80 0.62 8.88 -5.15
N GLU A 81 0.28 10.13 -5.41
CA GLU A 81 -0.56 10.91 -4.53
C GLU A 81 -1.90 10.19 -4.33
N GLY A 82 -2.42 10.29 -3.12
CA GLY A 82 -3.67 9.61 -2.76
C GLY A 82 -3.45 8.24 -2.15
N TYR A 83 -2.23 7.70 -2.23
CA TYR A 83 -1.91 6.38 -1.68
C TYR A 83 -0.77 6.42 -0.68
N ARG A 84 -0.32 7.60 -0.30
CA ARG A 84 0.86 7.79 0.53
C ARG A 84 0.52 7.66 2.01
N PRO A 85 1.47 7.16 2.84
CA PRO A 85 1.21 7.09 4.27
C PRO A 85 1.17 8.49 4.89
N PRO A 86 0.41 8.69 5.97
CA PRO A 86 0.33 9.99 6.62
C PRO A 86 1.60 10.33 7.40
N ILE A 87 2.38 9.32 7.76
CA ILE A 87 3.60 9.47 8.54
C ILE A 87 4.68 8.60 7.91
N SER A 88 5.89 9.13 7.80
CA SER A 88 7.03 8.35 7.30
C SER A 88 7.39 7.26 8.29
N PHE A 89 7.80 6.10 7.78
CA PHE A 89 8.20 4.98 8.62
C PHE A 89 9.28 4.17 7.92
N GLU A 90 9.84 3.20 8.63
CA GLU A 90 10.89 2.34 8.08
C GLU A 90 10.47 0.89 8.22
N GLN A 91 10.97 0.06 7.31
CA GLN A 91 10.63 -1.35 7.26
C GLN A 91 11.90 -2.17 7.05
N LEU A 92 12.14 -3.11 7.97
CA LEU A 92 13.23 -4.07 7.82
C LEU A 92 12.73 -5.24 6.99
N VAL A 93 13.53 -5.66 6.02
CA VAL A 93 13.21 -6.79 5.15
C VAL A 93 14.37 -7.77 5.14
N GLY A 94 14.07 -9.02 4.82
CA GLY A 94 15.07 -10.06 4.80
C GLY A 94 14.92 -10.96 3.60
N SER A 95 16.03 -11.60 3.23
CA SER A 95 16.07 -12.55 2.14
C SER A 95 17.06 -13.65 2.49
N ILE A 96 16.68 -14.91 2.29
CA ILE A 96 17.57 -16.04 2.52
C ILE A 96 18.04 -16.55 1.18
N ASP A 97 19.36 -16.54 1.00
CA ASP A 97 19.99 -17.05 -0.22
C ASP A 97 21.01 -18.11 0.19
N ARG A 98 20.75 -19.36 -0.16
CA ARG A 98 21.64 -20.47 0.14
C ARG A 98 22.06 -20.51 1.60
N SER A 99 21.09 -20.41 2.49
CA SER A 99 21.28 -20.41 3.94
C SER A 99 21.91 -19.13 4.49
N THR A 100 22.14 -18.13 3.65
CA THR A 100 22.65 -16.84 4.11
C THR A 100 21.49 -15.87 4.22
N LEU A 101 21.33 -15.29 5.41
CA LEU A 101 20.32 -14.27 5.65
C LEU A 101 20.90 -12.91 5.24
N ASN A 102 20.25 -12.29 4.28
CA ASN A 102 20.56 -10.92 3.89
C ASN A 102 19.47 -10.02 4.42
N SER A 103 19.80 -8.80 4.74
CA SER A 103 18.81 -7.85 5.27
C SER A 103 19.00 -6.47 4.66
N ALA A 104 17.92 -5.74 4.63
CA ALA A 104 17.91 -4.36 4.18
C ALA A 104 16.83 -3.62 4.95
N GLN A 105 16.94 -2.33 4.99
CA GLN A 105 15.94 -1.48 5.60
C GLN A 105 15.50 -0.45 4.59
N LEU A 106 14.19 -0.25 4.50
CA LEU A 106 13.61 0.72 3.59
C LEU A 106 13.05 1.88 4.37
N SER A 107 13.13 3.06 3.81
CA SER A 107 12.47 4.26 4.35
C SER A 107 11.28 4.55 3.45
N ILE A 108 10.10 4.63 4.02
CA ILE A 108 8.87 4.92 3.29
C ILE A 108 8.40 6.29 3.75
N GLY A 109 8.49 7.27 2.86
CA GLY A 109 8.18 8.64 3.22
C GLY A 109 6.73 9.01 3.02
N ALA A 110 6.25 9.95 3.83
CA ALA A 110 4.91 10.52 3.64
C ALA A 110 4.82 11.28 2.32
N ASP A 111 5.95 11.64 1.73
CA ASP A 111 6.01 12.22 0.38
C ASP A 111 5.95 11.17 -0.72
N GLY A 112 5.86 9.91 -0.34
CA GLY A 112 5.75 8.79 -1.28
C GLY A 112 7.07 8.14 -1.64
N ALA A 113 8.21 8.72 -1.28
CA ALA A 113 9.49 8.15 -1.67
C ALA A 113 9.83 6.92 -0.85
N ILE A 114 10.12 5.81 -1.52
CA ILE A 114 10.63 4.61 -0.87
C ILE A 114 12.11 4.51 -1.23
N LYS A 115 12.95 4.46 -0.21
CA LYS A 115 14.41 4.52 -0.39
C LYS A 115 15.09 3.40 0.38
N TRP A 116 16.25 2.99 -0.15
CA TRP A 116 17.13 2.10 0.58
C TRP A 116 17.82 2.87 1.72
N ARG A 117 17.84 2.28 2.89
CA ARG A 117 18.68 2.83 3.95
C ARG A 117 20.11 2.32 3.74
N ARG A 118 21.10 3.13 4.13
CA ARG A 118 22.50 2.77 3.95
C ARG A 118 22.85 1.53 4.78
N ASN A 119 23.87 0.82 4.35
CA ASN A 119 24.36 -0.41 4.95
C ASN A 119 23.40 -1.58 4.78
N SER A 120 22.48 -1.48 3.84
CA SER A 120 21.63 -2.60 3.45
C SER A 120 22.34 -3.51 2.45
N SER A 121 21.91 -4.76 2.38
CA SER A 121 22.43 -5.69 1.38
C SER A 121 21.64 -5.52 0.10
N TYR A 122 22.06 -4.62 -0.76
CA TYR A 122 21.28 -4.21 -1.93
C TYR A 122 21.22 -5.27 -3.02
N GLY A 123 22.17 -6.19 -3.06
CA GLY A 123 22.30 -7.14 -4.15
C GLY A 123 21.47 -8.40 -4.02
N SER A 124 20.59 -8.48 -3.03
CA SER A 124 19.72 -9.64 -2.83
C SER A 124 18.33 -9.34 -3.35
N ASP A 125 17.58 -10.39 -3.70
CA ASP A 125 16.21 -10.27 -4.14
C ASP A 125 15.30 -10.30 -2.92
N TYR A 126 14.53 -9.24 -2.72
CA TYR A 126 13.61 -9.14 -1.59
C TYR A 126 12.17 -9.23 -2.07
N THR A 127 11.41 -10.15 -1.50
CA THR A 127 9.98 -10.30 -1.77
C THR A 127 9.24 -10.10 -0.48
N PHE A 128 8.44 -9.06 -0.41
CA PHE A 128 7.78 -8.67 0.85
C PHE A 128 6.59 -7.76 0.55
N ALA A 129 5.84 -7.45 1.60
CA ALA A 129 4.74 -6.50 1.49
C ALA A 129 4.78 -5.55 2.66
N ILE A 130 4.38 -4.31 2.41
CA ILE A 130 4.20 -3.31 3.45
C ILE A 130 2.73 -2.89 3.46
N THR A 131 2.23 -2.60 4.65
CA THR A 131 0.82 -2.19 4.80
C THR A 131 0.76 -0.98 5.73
N TYR A 132 -0.05 -0.01 5.34
CA TYR A 132 -0.29 1.18 6.16
C TYR A 132 -1.70 1.70 5.90
N THR A 133 -2.14 2.59 6.77
CA THR A 133 -3.45 3.23 6.65
C THR A 133 -3.29 4.68 6.23
N ILE A 134 -4.08 5.12 5.28
CA ILE A 134 -4.03 6.50 4.80
C ILE A 134 -5.11 7.35 5.43
#